data_45dfda6d6d8ec354f1a688adfa4d64c9
#
_entry.id   45dfda6d6d8ec354f1a688adfa4d64c9
#
_cell.length_a   1.000
_cell.length_b   1.000
_cell.length_c   1.000
_cell.angle_alpha   90.00
_cell.angle_beta   90.00
_cell.angle_gamma   90.00
#
_symmetry.space_group_name_H-M   'P 1'
#
loop_
_entity.id
_entity.type
_entity.pdbx_description
1 polymer ?
#
loop_
_entity_poly.entity_id
_entity_poly.type
_entity_poly.pdbx_seq_one_letter_code
_entity_poly.pdbx_strand_id
1 'polypeptide(L)'
;DTTYINQAEVPEQAWVDYCDLLEHVPLPVAQTAMKETFNRAEKNRKMLHFFEELADKYLYDPNSPMRNEEFYIPVLEALIASPALDETAKIRPQARLELAQKNRLGTKALNFTYTLDSGAKGTLYQFPAEYTLLFINNPGCHACAEMIEGLKASPVINGFTAAKKLKVLSIYPDEELDEWKKHRNDFAKEWTNGYDKELVIKNKNLYDLRAIPTLYLLDKNKTVLLKDATLQKVEQY
;
A
#
# COMPACT_ATOMS: atom_id res chain seq x y z
N ASP A 1 -25.37 -15.89 13.85
CA ASP A 1 -26.41 -16.70 13.18
C ASP A 1 -25.97 -16.96 11.73
N THR A 2 -25.69 -18.24 11.40
CA THR A 2 -25.22 -18.65 10.06
C THR A 2 -26.32 -18.59 8.98
N THR A 3 -27.56 -18.30 9.36
CA THR A 3 -28.68 -18.20 8.41
C THR A 3 -28.47 -17.07 7.41
N TYR A 4 -27.87 -15.96 7.83
CA TYR A 4 -27.63 -14.80 6.98
C TYR A 4 -26.45 -14.98 6.01
N ILE A 5 -25.52 -15.90 6.24
CA ILE A 5 -24.41 -16.16 5.30
C ILE A 5 -24.92 -16.61 3.93
N ASN A 6 -26.10 -17.28 3.90
CA ASN A 6 -26.73 -17.74 2.67
C ASN A 6 -27.49 -16.61 1.92
N GLN A 7 -27.61 -15.42 2.53
CA GLN A 7 -28.19 -14.22 1.96
C GLN A 7 -27.10 -13.14 1.91
N ALA A 8 -26.05 -13.38 1.16
CA ALA A 8 -24.77 -12.67 1.21
C ALA A 8 -24.89 -11.13 1.15
N GLU A 9 -25.88 -10.60 0.46
CA GLU A 9 -26.07 -9.14 0.31
C GLU A 9 -26.27 -8.40 1.64
N VAL A 10 -27.04 -8.98 2.59
CA VAL A 10 -27.36 -8.33 3.85
C VAL A 10 -26.14 -8.23 4.78
N PRO A 11 -25.41 -9.32 5.08
CA PRO A 11 -24.22 -9.24 5.92
C PRO A 11 -23.05 -8.54 5.24
N GLU A 12 -22.98 -8.54 3.90
CA GLU A 12 -21.97 -7.79 3.17
C GLU A 12 -22.18 -6.27 3.30
N GLN A 13 -23.42 -5.79 3.13
CA GLN A 13 -23.73 -4.37 3.37
C GLN A 13 -23.44 -3.97 4.83
N ALA A 14 -23.83 -4.80 5.79
CA ALA A 14 -23.51 -4.55 7.20
C ALA A 14 -22.02 -4.49 7.49
N TRP A 15 -21.20 -5.27 6.76
CA TRP A 15 -19.76 -5.20 6.84
C TRP A 15 -19.22 -3.89 6.28
N VAL A 16 -19.72 -3.45 5.13
CA VAL A 16 -19.36 -2.14 4.54
C VAL A 16 -19.68 -1.00 5.48
N ASP A 17 -20.92 -0.96 6.00
CA ASP A 17 -21.37 0.05 6.97
C ASP A 17 -20.52 0.03 8.25
N TYR A 18 -20.12 -1.16 8.71
CA TYR A 18 -19.26 -1.32 9.87
C TYR A 18 -17.86 -0.76 9.62
N CYS A 19 -17.24 -1.07 8.47
CA CYS A 19 -15.93 -0.53 8.13
C CYS A 19 -15.96 1.00 7.97
N ASP A 20 -17.02 1.54 7.36
CA ASP A 20 -17.22 2.97 7.22
C ASP A 20 -17.34 3.66 8.59
N LEU A 21 -18.13 3.07 9.50
CA LEU A 21 -18.24 3.57 10.87
C LEU A 21 -16.89 3.60 11.61
N LEU A 22 -16.03 2.61 11.37
CA LEU A 22 -14.72 2.53 12.01
C LEU A 22 -13.76 3.63 11.55
N GLU A 23 -13.97 4.24 10.38
CA GLU A 23 -13.18 5.39 9.92
C GLU A 23 -13.43 6.66 10.77
N HIS A 24 -14.55 6.72 11.48
CA HIS A 24 -14.95 7.87 12.32
C HIS A 24 -14.56 7.74 13.80
N VAL A 25 -13.82 6.69 14.17
CA VAL A 25 -13.32 6.50 15.54
C VAL A 25 -11.79 6.49 15.58
N PRO A 26 -11.16 6.74 16.75
CA PRO A 26 -9.71 6.64 16.87
C PRO A 26 -9.18 5.26 16.43
N LEU A 27 -8.09 5.24 15.67
CA LEU A 27 -7.52 4.02 15.09
C LEU A 27 -7.36 2.85 16.09
N PRO A 28 -6.87 3.05 17.33
CA PRO A 28 -6.77 1.95 18.30
C PRO A 28 -8.12 1.33 18.67
N VAL A 29 -9.19 2.14 18.67
CA VAL A 29 -10.55 1.66 18.92
C VAL A 29 -11.03 0.81 17.73
N ALA A 30 -10.85 1.30 16.52
CA ALA A 30 -11.18 0.57 15.30
C ALA A 30 -10.44 -0.77 15.23
N GLN A 31 -9.13 -0.78 15.51
CA GLN A 31 -8.31 -2.00 15.51
C GLN A 31 -8.79 -3.01 16.57
N THR A 32 -9.15 -2.53 17.77
CA THR A 32 -9.69 -3.39 18.83
C THR A 32 -11.03 -4.00 18.41
N ALA A 33 -11.93 -3.19 17.86
CA ALA A 33 -13.25 -3.64 17.39
C ALA A 33 -13.13 -4.68 16.25
N MET A 34 -12.20 -4.45 15.31
CA MET A 34 -11.93 -5.39 14.23
C MET A 34 -11.43 -6.74 14.77
N LYS A 35 -10.44 -6.72 15.68
CA LYS A 35 -9.92 -7.92 16.33
C LYS A 35 -11.00 -8.68 17.09
N GLU A 36 -11.85 -7.99 17.84
CA GLU A 36 -12.96 -8.61 18.58
C GLU A 36 -13.98 -9.27 17.64
N THR A 37 -14.25 -8.67 16.47
CA THR A 37 -15.14 -9.24 15.47
C THR A 37 -14.65 -10.61 15.03
N PHE A 38 -13.37 -10.75 14.73
CA PHE A 38 -12.77 -12.03 14.32
C PHE A 38 -12.69 -13.04 15.48
N ASN A 39 -12.36 -12.60 16.68
CA ASN A 39 -12.38 -13.45 17.88
C ASN A 39 -13.78 -14.01 18.19
N ARG A 40 -14.84 -13.26 17.84
CA ARG A 40 -16.20 -13.77 17.96
C ARG A 40 -16.56 -14.74 16.82
N ALA A 41 -16.11 -14.43 15.60
CA ALA A 41 -16.36 -15.23 14.42
C ALA A 41 -15.68 -16.63 14.51
N GLU A 42 -14.51 -16.75 15.16
CA GLU A 42 -13.76 -18.00 15.29
C GLU A 42 -14.52 -19.15 15.97
N LYS A 43 -15.57 -18.83 16.77
CA LYS A 43 -16.45 -19.80 17.40
C LYS A 43 -17.25 -20.64 16.37
N ASN A 44 -17.30 -20.19 15.13
CA ASN A 44 -17.95 -20.90 14.04
C ASN A 44 -17.10 -20.76 12.76
N ARG A 45 -16.54 -21.88 12.28
CA ARG A 45 -15.63 -21.91 11.13
C ARG A 45 -16.23 -21.27 9.86
N LYS A 46 -17.55 -21.42 9.61
CA LYS A 46 -18.20 -20.81 8.45
C LYS A 46 -18.27 -19.28 8.60
N MET A 47 -18.53 -18.80 9.81
CA MET A 47 -18.53 -17.37 10.09
C MET A 47 -17.13 -16.77 9.93
N LEU A 48 -16.11 -17.44 10.48
CA LEU A 48 -14.71 -17.00 10.36
C LEU A 48 -14.31 -16.86 8.89
N HIS A 49 -14.57 -17.90 8.08
CA HIS A 49 -14.25 -17.88 6.65
C HIS A 49 -15.02 -16.79 5.90
N PHE A 50 -16.30 -16.60 6.19
CA PHE A 50 -17.10 -15.55 5.57
C PHE A 50 -16.54 -14.14 5.87
N PHE A 51 -16.20 -13.86 7.13
CA PHE A 51 -15.58 -12.57 7.50
C PHE A 51 -14.17 -12.40 6.94
N GLU A 52 -13.39 -13.49 6.82
CA GLU A 52 -12.10 -13.49 6.14
C GLU A 52 -12.25 -13.05 4.67
N GLU A 53 -13.22 -13.65 3.94
CA GLU A 53 -13.51 -13.30 2.55
C GLU A 53 -13.94 -11.82 2.41
N LEU A 54 -14.77 -11.31 3.33
CA LEU A 54 -15.15 -9.90 3.32
C LEU A 54 -13.95 -8.98 3.62
N ALA A 55 -13.11 -9.33 4.59
CA ALA A 55 -11.92 -8.56 4.89
C ALA A 55 -10.93 -8.56 3.72
N ASP A 56 -10.75 -9.69 3.05
CA ASP A 56 -9.93 -9.80 1.84
C ASP A 56 -10.47 -8.90 0.72
N LYS A 57 -11.78 -8.97 0.47
CA LYS A 57 -12.45 -8.21 -0.60
C LYS A 57 -12.39 -6.70 -0.37
N TYR A 58 -12.63 -6.24 0.85
CA TYR A 58 -12.79 -4.82 1.13
C TYR A 58 -11.54 -4.15 1.66
N LEU A 59 -10.77 -4.81 2.54
CA LEU A 59 -9.64 -4.18 3.22
C LEU A 59 -8.28 -4.51 2.57
N TYR A 60 -8.20 -5.61 1.81
CA TYR A 60 -6.94 -6.10 1.25
C TYR A 60 -6.83 -6.00 -0.26
N ASP A 61 -7.92 -6.20 -1.02
CA ASP A 61 -7.89 -6.10 -2.48
C ASP A 61 -7.34 -4.73 -2.90
N PRO A 62 -6.28 -4.70 -3.74
CA PRO A 62 -5.67 -3.44 -4.18
C PRO A 62 -6.63 -2.54 -4.96
N ASN A 63 -7.67 -3.09 -5.58
CA ASN A 63 -8.69 -2.34 -6.32
C ASN A 63 -9.88 -1.89 -5.45
N SER A 64 -9.91 -2.29 -4.17
CA SER A 64 -10.98 -1.87 -3.27
C SER A 64 -10.83 -0.40 -2.89
N PRO A 65 -11.87 0.42 -3.06
CA PRO A 65 -11.86 1.81 -2.58
C PRO A 65 -11.79 1.91 -1.05
N MET A 66 -12.13 0.82 -0.34
CA MET A 66 -12.09 0.72 1.11
C MET A 66 -10.82 0.05 1.62
N ARG A 67 -9.81 -0.17 0.75
CA ARG A 67 -8.54 -0.76 1.15
C ARG A 67 -7.93 -0.03 2.34
N ASN A 68 -7.71 -0.76 3.44
CA ASN A 68 -7.17 -0.19 4.68
C ASN A 68 -6.35 -1.24 5.44
N GLU A 69 -5.02 -1.16 5.32
CA GLU A 69 -4.14 -2.12 6.00
C GLU A 69 -4.16 -1.98 7.51
N GLU A 70 -4.40 -0.78 8.05
CA GLU A 70 -4.47 -0.57 9.50
C GLU A 70 -5.70 -1.27 10.12
N PHE A 71 -6.77 -1.46 9.33
CA PHE A 71 -7.91 -2.30 9.74
C PHE A 71 -7.67 -3.78 9.44
N TYR A 72 -6.87 -4.09 8.41
CA TYR A 72 -6.60 -5.48 8.03
C TYR A 72 -5.56 -6.16 8.93
N ILE A 73 -4.60 -5.43 9.49
CA ILE A 73 -3.59 -5.97 10.43
C ILE A 73 -4.25 -6.72 11.60
N PRO A 74 -5.19 -6.15 12.38
CA PRO A 74 -5.83 -6.88 13.47
C PRO A 74 -6.66 -8.10 13.02
N VAL A 75 -7.17 -8.10 11.79
CA VAL A 75 -7.79 -9.30 11.18
C VAL A 75 -6.76 -10.42 11.04
N LEU A 76 -5.62 -10.11 10.43
CA LEU A 76 -4.54 -11.08 10.21
C LEU A 76 -4.00 -11.62 11.54
N GLU A 77 -3.81 -10.75 12.54
CA GLU A 77 -3.40 -11.14 13.89
C GLU A 77 -4.40 -12.11 14.53
N ALA A 78 -5.71 -11.83 14.40
CA ALA A 78 -6.76 -12.70 14.93
C ALA A 78 -6.79 -14.06 14.22
N LEU A 79 -6.67 -14.08 12.88
CA LEU A 79 -6.61 -15.33 12.09
C LEU A 79 -5.40 -16.19 12.48
N ILE A 80 -4.21 -15.59 12.64
CA ILE A 80 -2.99 -16.30 13.06
C ILE A 80 -3.12 -16.87 14.48
N ALA A 81 -3.74 -16.12 15.38
CA ALA A 81 -3.96 -16.55 16.77
C ALA A 81 -5.09 -17.59 16.92
N SER A 82 -5.99 -17.69 15.92
CA SER A 82 -7.18 -18.54 16.03
C SER A 82 -6.84 -20.03 16.12
N PRO A 83 -7.37 -20.74 17.11
CA PRO A 83 -7.27 -22.21 17.19
C PRO A 83 -8.17 -22.93 16.17
N ALA A 84 -9.10 -22.20 15.51
CA ALA A 84 -9.98 -22.75 14.49
C ALA A 84 -9.27 -23.00 13.15
N LEU A 85 -8.07 -22.41 12.96
CA LEU A 85 -7.25 -22.56 11.77
C LEU A 85 -6.02 -23.43 12.06
N ASP A 86 -5.72 -24.35 11.14
CA ASP A 86 -4.48 -25.13 11.16
C ASP A 86 -3.29 -24.30 10.65
N GLU A 87 -2.07 -24.82 10.81
CA GLU A 87 -0.85 -24.12 10.42
C GLU A 87 -0.78 -23.81 8.92
N THR A 88 -1.37 -24.66 8.07
CA THR A 88 -1.42 -24.43 6.62
C THR A 88 -2.31 -23.23 6.28
N ALA A 89 -3.47 -23.13 6.92
CA ALA A 89 -4.38 -21.99 6.74
C ALA A 89 -3.78 -20.66 7.23
N LYS A 90 -2.85 -20.69 8.19
CA LYS A 90 -2.16 -19.51 8.73
C LYS A 90 -1.03 -18.97 7.85
N ILE A 91 -0.49 -19.75 6.91
CA ILE A 91 0.65 -19.34 6.06
C ILE A 91 0.35 -18.03 5.32
N ARG A 92 -0.82 -17.93 4.68
CA ARG A 92 -1.21 -16.72 3.94
C ARG A 92 -1.41 -15.50 4.85
N PRO A 93 -2.18 -15.58 5.94
CA PRO A 93 -2.26 -14.51 6.93
C PRO A 93 -0.89 -14.04 7.46
N GLN A 94 0.04 -14.96 7.75
CA GLN A 94 1.39 -14.62 8.23
C GLN A 94 2.18 -13.83 7.19
N ALA A 95 2.21 -14.30 5.94
CA ALA A 95 2.92 -13.61 4.86
C ALA A 95 2.32 -12.21 4.57
N ARG A 96 0.99 -12.07 4.64
CA ARG A 96 0.30 -10.79 4.47
C ARG A 96 0.58 -9.84 5.64
N LEU A 97 0.59 -10.34 6.88
CA LEU A 97 0.90 -9.54 8.06
C LEU A 97 2.34 -9.01 8.00
N GLU A 98 3.30 -9.85 7.62
CA GLU A 98 4.68 -9.42 7.44
C GLU A 98 4.80 -8.25 6.45
N LEU A 99 4.08 -8.32 5.32
CA LEU A 99 4.07 -7.25 4.31
C LEU A 99 3.33 -6.00 4.81
N ALA A 100 2.16 -6.16 5.41
CA ALA A 100 1.35 -5.04 5.92
C ALA A 100 2.06 -4.25 7.03
N GLN A 101 2.91 -4.92 7.84
CA GLN A 101 3.71 -4.28 8.88
C GLN A 101 4.90 -3.47 8.33
N LYS A 102 5.25 -3.62 7.04
CA LYS A 102 6.31 -2.82 6.41
C LYS A 102 5.79 -1.44 6.01
N ASN A 103 6.63 -0.43 6.17
CA ASN A 103 6.34 0.95 5.77
C ASN A 103 5.00 1.49 6.32
N ARG A 104 4.66 1.16 7.57
CA ARG A 104 3.44 1.67 8.23
C ARG A 104 3.50 3.19 8.42
N LEU A 105 2.35 3.82 8.48
CA LEU A 105 2.22 5.24 8.80
C LEU A 105 2.97 5.59 10.10
N GLY A 106 3.73 6.67 10.09
CA GLY A 106 4.55 7.11 11.22
C GLY A 106 5.84 6.34 11.43
N THR A 107 6.10 5.25 10.68
CA THR A 107 7.38 4.52 10.74
C THR A 107 8.34 4.97 9.65
N LYS A 108 9.61 4.69 9.81
CA LYS A 108 10.62 4.99 8.79
C LYS A 108 10.48 4.00 7.62
N ALA A 109 10.36 4.51 6.40
CA ALA A 109 10.30 3.70 5.19
C ALA A 109 11.54 2.83 5.03
N LEU A 110 11.38 1.62 4.49
CA LEU A 110 12.50 0.71 4.25
C LEU A 110 13.43 1.27 3.17
N ASN A 111 14.74 1.26 3.47
CA ASN A 111 15.76 1.76 2.57
C ASN A 111 16.02 0.78 1.42
N PHE A 112 16.31 1.34 0.24
CA PHE A 112 16.79 0.60 -0.91
C PHE A 112 17.79 1.44 -1.70
N THR A 113 18.57 0.79 -2.56
CA THR A 113 19.47 1.44 -3.53
C THR A 113 18.79 1.48 -4.89
N TYR A 114 18.88 2.61 -5.57
CA TYR A 114 18.45 2.76 -6.96
C TYR A 114 19.61 3.16 -7.87
N THR A 115 19.48 2.86 -9.14
CA THR A 115 20.45 3.22 -10.19
C THR A 115 19.75 4.15 -11.19
N LEU A 116 20.43 5.24 -11.56
CA LEU A 116 19.98 6.17 -12.59
C LEU A 116 20.41 5.72 -13.99
N ASP A 117 19.83 6.30 -15.04
CA ASP A 117 20.23 6.04 -16.44
C ASP A 117 21.73 6.31 -16.68
N SER A 118 22.32 7.27 -15.99
CA SER A 118 23.77 7.55 -16.02
C SER A 118 24.64 6.47 -15.37
N GLY A 119 24.06 5.46 -14.72
CA GLY A 119 24.74 4.48 -13.89
C GLY A 119 25.07 4.95 -12.47
N ALA A 120 24.81 6.22 -12.13
CA ALA A 120 24.99 6.71 -10.77
C ALA A 120 24.01 6.03 -9.82
N LYS A 121 24.46 5.75 -8.59
CA LYS A 121 23.64 5.09 -7.56
C LYS A 121 23.25 6.09 -6.47
N GLY A 122 22.05 5.90 -5.91
CA GLY A 122 21.57 6.58 -4.73
C GLY A 122 20.82 5.64 -3.81
N THR A 123 20.48 6.10 -2.61
CA THR A 123 19.60 5.36 -1.69
C THR A 123 18.42 6.24 -1.31
N LEU A 124 17.29 5.61 -0.93
CA LEU A 124 16.15 6.37 -0.44
C LEU A 124 16.52 7.29 0.73
N TYR A 125 17.35 6.79 1.66
CA TYR A 125 17.75 7.57 2.85
C TYR A 125 18.64 8.77 2.54
N GLN A 126 19.44 8.68 1.48
CA GLN A 126 20.31 9.77 1.02
C GLN A 126 19.62 10.72 0.05
N PHE A 127 18.38 10.44 -0.35
CA PHE A 127 17.64 11.28 -1.29
C PHE A 127 17.25 12.61 -0.62
N PRO A 128 17.82 13.76 -1.06
CA PRO A 128 17.71 15.03 -0.34
C PRO A 128 16.41 15.74 -0.71
N ALA A 129 15.41 15.65 0.14
CA ALA A 129 14.12 16.33 -0.01
C ALA A 129 13.49 16.60 1.36
N GLU A 130 12.72 17.67 1.48
CA GLU A 130 11.86 17.93 2.64
C GLU A 130 10.71 16.93 2.66
N TYR A 131 10.04 16.77 1.50
CA TYR A 131 9.08 15.70 1.24
C TYR A 131 9.54 14.89 0.03
N THR A 132 9.46 13.57 0.13
CA THR A 132 9.70 12.66 -0.99
C THR A 132 8.40 12.02 -1.40
N LEU A 133 7.97 12.24 -2.63
CA LEU A 133 6.92 11.43 -3.26
C LEU A 133 7.62 10.25 -3.94
N LEU A 134 7.62 9.10 -3.25
CA LEU A 134 8.12 7.86 -3.81
C LEU A 134 7.02 7.25 -4.68
N PHE A 135 7.32 7.12 -5.97
CA PHE A 135 6.44 6.58 -6.99
C PHE A 135 7.04 5.28 -7.52
N ILE A 136 6.49 4.14 -7.10
CA ILE A 136 6.89 2.83 -7.61
C ILE A 136 5.97 2.50 -8.78
N ASN A 137 6.55 2.25 -9.94
CA ASN A 137 5.82 2.12 -11.18
C ASN A 137 6.44 1.08 -12.11
N ASN A 138 5.65 0.62 -13.09
CA ASN A 138 6.10 -0.24 -14.18
C ASN A 138 5.80 0.48 -15.52
N PRO A 139 6.84 0.86 -16.27
CA PRO A 139 6.66 1.44 -17.60
C PRO A 139 5.87 0.49 -18.52
N GLY A 140 5.04 1.07 -19.40
CA GLY A 140 4.15 0.28 -20.25
C GLY A 140 2.84 -0.18 -19.61
N CYS A 141 2.68 0.01 -18.29
CA CYS A 141 1.39 -0.18 -17.61
C CYS A 141 0.48 1.04 -17.83
N HIS A 142 -0.76 0.83 -18.27
CA HIS A 142 -1.73 1.91 -18.53
C HIS A 142 -1.99 2.78 -17.29
N ALA A 143 -2.25 2.15 -16.14
CA ALA A 143 -2.49 2.88 -14.89
C ALA A 143 -1.26 3.69 -14.43
N CYS A 144 -0.04 3.22 -14.74
CA CYS A 144 1.18 3.98 -14.47
C CYS A 144 1.29 5.20 -15.37
N ALA A 145 0.93 5.08 -16.66
CA ALA A 145 0.91 6.21 -17.59
C ALA A 145 -0.10 7.27 -17.15
N GLU A 146 -1.32 6.86 -16.77
CA GLU A 146 -2.33 7.77 -16.21
C GLU A 146 -1.85 8.49 -14.95
N MET A 147 -1.16 7.78 -14.05
CA MET A 147 -0.59 8.36 -12.84
C MET A 147 0.52 9.37 -13.16
N ILE A 148 1.39 9.08 -14.13
CA ILE A 148 2.43 10.01 -14.59
C ILE A 148 1.81 11.30 -15.10
N GLU A 149 0.80 11.21 -15.98
CA GLU A 149 0.11 12.37 -16.52
C GLU A 149 -0.65 13.15 -15.41
N GLY A 150 -1.29 12.45 -14.49
CA GLY A 150 -1.95 13.07 -13.33
C GLY A 150 -0.98 13.83 -12.44
N LEU A 151 0.16 13.23 -12.09
CA LEU A 151 1.20 13.88 -11.30
C LEU A 151 1.80 15.11 -12.01
N LYS A 152 2.05 15.03 -13.33
CA LYS A 152 2.54 16.14 -14.16
C LYS A 152 1.51 17.27 -14.27
N ALA A 153 0.22 16.95 -14.29
CA ALA A 153 -0.87 17.92 -14.39
C ALA A 153 -1.24 18.56 -13.03
N SER A 154 -0.84 17.95 -11.91
CA SER A 154 -1.24 18.39 -10.57
C SER A 154 -0.66 19.76 -10.19
N PRO A 155 -1.50 20.80 -9.95
CA PRO A 155 -1.01 22.10 -9.50
C PRO A 155 -0.37 22.04 -8.11
N VAL A 156 -0.84 21.14 -7.23
CA VAL A 156 -0.33 20.97 -5.87
C VAL A 156 1.08 20.40 -5.94
N ILE A 157 1.28 19.27 -6.64
CA ILE A 157 2.60 18.66 -6.79
C ILE A 157 3.59 19.62 -7.45
N ASN A 158 3.18 20.30 -8.53
CA ASN A 158 4.00 21.27 -9.24
C ASN A 158 4.37 22.47 -8.37
N GLY A 159 3.43 22.97 -7.56
CA GLY A 159 3.67 24.08 -6.64
C GLY A 159 4.72 23.72 -5.57
N PHE A 160 4.60 22.55 -4.94
CA PHE A 160 5.57 22.09 -3.95
C PHE A 160 6.92 21.73 -4.57
N THR A 161 6.95 21.21 -5.78
CA THR A 161 8.19 20.93 -6.53
C THR A 161 8.91 22.21 -6.91
N ALA A 162 8.19 23.22 -7.44
CA ALA A 162 8.75 24.53 -7.76
C ALA A 162 9.29 25.25 -6.51
N ALA A 163 8.61 25.09 -5.37
CA ALA A 163 9.09 25.60 -4.08
C ALA A 163 10.26 24.81 -3.49
N LYS A 164 10.71 23.73 -4.16
CA LYS A 164 11.79 22.80 -3.73
C LYS A 164 11.49 22.08 -2.41
N LYS A 165 10.22 22.01 -2.00
CA LYS A 165 9.76 21.30 -0.81
C LYS A 165 9.50 19.82 -1.08
N LEU A 166 8.98 19.49 -2.26
CA LEU A 166 8.72 18.14 -2.69
C LEU A 166 9.68 17.74 -3.81
N LYS A 167 10.16 16.50 -3.77
CA LYS A 167 10.82 15.85 -4.90
C LYS A 167 10.18 14.51 -5.19
N VAL A 168 9.97 14.21 -6.46
CA VAL A 168 9.47 12.92 -6.90
C VAL A 168 10.65 11.99 -7.16
N LEU A 169 10.63 10.82 -6.51
CA LEU A 169 11.55 9.71 -6.74
C LEU A 169 10.75 8.58 -7.39
N SER A 170 10.89 8.44 -8.70
CA SER A 170 10.25 7.38 -9.50
C SER A 170 11.17 6.18 -9.56
N ILE A 171 10.66 5.00 -9.21
CA ILE A 171 11.45 3.76 -9.15
C ILE A 171 10.75 2.64 -9.91
N TYR A 172 11.49 2.05 -10.85
CA TYR A 172 11.13 0.80 -11.51
C TYR A 172 11.71 -0.39 -10.73
N PRO A 173 10.87 -1.29 -10.20
CA PRO A 173 11.33 -2.34 -9.29
C PRO A 173 11.60 -3.68 -9.97
N ASP A 174 11.49 -3.78 -11.31
CA ASP A 174 11.53 -5.05 -12.04
C ASP A 174 12.74 -5.17 -12.98
N GLU A 175 12.86 -6.30 -13.67
CA GLU A 175 14.05 -6.73 -14.41
C GLU A 175 14.11 -6.30 -15.87
N GLU A 176 13.00 -5.88 -16.48
CA GLU A 176 12.92 -5.52 -17.91
C GLU A 176 13.45 -4.10 -18.18
N LEU A 177 14.74 -3.89 -18.01
CA LEU A 177 15.39 -2.58 -18.12
C LEU A 177 15.24 -1.94 -19.50
N ASP A 178 15.08 -2.71 -20.56
CA ASP A 178 14.90 -2.16 -21.90
C ASP A 178 13.52 -1.49 -22.03
N GLU A 179 12.51 -2.02 -21.36
CA GLU A 179 11.20 -1.37 -21.28
C GLU A 179 11.28 -0.07 -20.46
N TRP A 180 11.96 -0.08 -19.31
CA TRP A 180 12.21 1.13 -18.54
C TRP A 180 12.95 2.22 -19.35
N LYS A 181 14.01 1.85 -20.09
CA LYS A 181 14.78 2.79 -20.94
C LYS A 181 13.92 3.40 -22.05
N LYS A 182 13.04 2.61 -22.66
CA LYS A 182 12.13 3.06 -23.72
C LYS A 182 11.18 4.15 -23.22
N HIS A 183 10.70 4.02 -21.98
CA HIS A 183 9.73 4.93 -21.36
C HIS A 183 10.34 6.02 -20.48
N ARG A 184 11.67 6.11 -20.35
CA ARG A 184 12.33 7.07 -19.45
C ARG A 184 12.00 8.55 -19.73
N ASN A 185 11.59 8.89 -20.95
CA ASN A 185 11.24 10.24 -21.36
C ASN A 185 9.79 10.64 -21.05
N ASP A 186 8.97 9.70 -20.58
CA ASP A 186 7.57 9.95 -20.20
C ASP A 186 7.48 10.69 -18.87
N PHE A 187 8.53 10.62 -18.04
CA PHE A 187 8.62 11.27 -16.74
C PHE A 187 8.99 12.76 -16.88
N ALA A 188 8.55 13.56 -15.91
CA ALA A 188 8.95 14.97 -15.85
C ALA A 188 10.47 15.09 -15.61
N LYS A 189 11.12 16.06 -16.27
CA LYS A 189 12.58 16.21 -16.25
C LYS A 189 13.16 16.52 -14.86
N GLU A 190 12.36 17.14 -13.99
CA GLU A 190 12.72 17.49 -12.62
C GLU A 190 12.59 16.28 -11.66
N TRP A 191 11.97 15.19 -12.08
CA TRP A 191 11.88 13.99 -11.26
C TRP A 191 13.19 13.20 -11.29
N THR A 192 13.49 12.54 -10.18
CA THR A 192 14.55 11.54 -10.17
C THR A 192 13.95 10.21 -10.59
N ASN A 193 14.33 9.72 -11.76
CA ASN A 193 13.86 8.44 -12.31
C ASN A 193 14.99 7.41 -12.28
N GLY A 194 14.78 6.31 -11.57
CA GLY A 194 15.74 5.24 -11.41
C GLY A 194 15.10 3.85 -11.40
N TYR A 195 15.92 2.85 -11.29
CA TYR A 195 15.49 1.45 -11.22
C TYR A 195 16.23 0.69 -10.12
N ASP A 196 15.62 -0.39 -9.62
CA ASP A 196 16.22 -1.30 -8.65
C ASP A 196 17.06 -2.38 -9.38
N LYS A 197 18.33 -2.07 -9.63
CA LYS A 197 19.24 -2.96 -10.37
C LYS A 197 19.38 -4.36 -9.75
N GLU A 198 19.35 -4.43 -8.44
CA GLU A 198 19.59 -5.67 -7.68
C GLU A 198 18.26 -6.38 -7.31
N LEU A 199 17.12 -5.85 -7.76
CA LEU A 199 15.77 -6.37 -7.47
C LEU A 199 15.49 -6.55 -5.96
N VAL A 200 16.08 -5.69 -5.13
CA VAL A 200 15.99 -5.81 -3.67
C VAL A 200 14.57 -5.54 -3.18
N ILE A 201 13.88 -4.58 -3.81
CA ILE A 201 12.50 -4.24 -3.47
C ILE A 201 11.60 -5.46 -3.66
N LYS A 202 11.70 -6.14 -4.80
CA LYS A 202 10.93 -7.33 -5.16
C LYS A 202 11.35 -8.55 -4.32
N ASN A 203 12.64 -8.88 -4.33
CA ASN A 203 13.14 -10.12 -3.73
C ASN A 203 13.05 -10.17 -2.20
N LYS A 204 13.07 -9.00 -1.54
CA LYS A 204 12.91 -8.89 -0.08
C LYS A 204 11.54 -8.40 0.33
N ASN A 205 10.61 -8.26 -0.63
CA ASN A 205 9.27 -7.70 -0.37
C ASN A 205 9.34 -6.42 0.47
N LEU A 206 10.22 -5.46 0.09
CA LEU A 206 10.40 -4.24 0.87
C LEU A 206 9.16 -3.35 0.80
N TYR A 207 8.48 -3.34 -0.35
CA TYR A 207 7.25 -2.60 -0.62
C TYR A 207 6.21 -3.53 -1.23
N ASP A 208 4.93 -3.21 -1.07
CA ASP A 208 3.86 -3.96 -1.71
C ASP A 208 3.79 -3.62 -3.21
N LEU A 209 4.10 -4.59 -4.05
CA LEU A 209 4.12 -4.45 -5.52
C LEU A 209 2.89 -5.06 -6.19
N ARG A 210 1.88 -5.50 -5.42
CA ARG A 210 0.67 -6.13 -5.99
C ARG A 210 -0.20 -5.14 -6.79
N ALA A 211 -0.12 -3.87 -6.43
CA ALA A 211 -0.81 -2.79 -7.13
C ALA A 211 0.20 -1.72 -7.51
N ILE A 212 0.73 -1.82 -8.73
CA ILE A 212 1.52 -0.76 -9.34
C ILE A 212 0.60 -0.01 -10.31
N PRO A 213 0.59 1.33 -10.29
CA PRO A 213 1.46 2.25 -9.54
C PRO A 213 1.09 2.39 -8.06
N THR A 214 2.10 2.64 -7.21
CA THR A 214 1.89 2.99 -5.80
C THR A 214 2.65 4.24 -5.40
N LEU A 215 2.02 5.08 -4.56
CA LEU A 215 2.57 6.32 -4.06
C LEU A 215 2.77 6.25 -2.54
N TYR A 216 3.96 6.70 -2.10
CA TYR A 216 4.28 6.94 -0.69
C TYR A 216 4.69 8.41 -0.52
N LEU A 217 4.07 9.11 0.42
CA LEU A 217 4.57 10.42 0.83
C LEU A 217 5.43 10.24 2.07
N LEU A 218 6.66 10.74 2.02
CA LEU A 218 7.65 10.62 3.10
C LEU A 218 8.13 12.01 3.52
N ASP A 219 8.35 12.19 4.82
CA ASP A 219 8.99 13.40 5.35
C ASP A 219 10.51 13.44 5.09
N LYS A 220 11.19 14.45 5.59
CA LYS A 220 12.65 14.61 5.47
C LYS A 220 13.46 13.47 6.10
N ASN A 221 12.91 12.81 7.11
CA ASN A 221 13.53 11.68 7.82
C ASN A 221 13.17 10.34 7.16
N LYS A 222 12.37 10.38 6.07
CA LYS A 222 11.78 9.24 5.40
C LYS A 222 10.74 8.51 6.27
N THR A 223 10.09 9.23 7.18
CA THR A 223 8.91 8.73 7.89
C THR A 223 7.73 8.68 6.91
N VAL A 224 6.99 7.60 6.91
CA VAL A 224 5.82 7.40 6.05
C VAL A 224 4.66 8.26 6.55
N LEU A 225 4.26 9.23 5.74
CA LEU A 225 3.11 10.10 5.98
C LEU A 225 1.86 9.56 5.29
N LEU A 226 2.03 9.04 4.06
CA LEU A 226 0.99 8.33 3.30
C LEU A 226 1.59 7.06 2.70
N LYS A 227 0.81 5.98 2.71
CA LYS A 227 1.14 4.67 2.14
C LYS A 227 0.08 4.25 1.14
N ASP A 228 0.49 3.75 -0.01
CA ASP A 228 -0.38 3.28 -1.10
C ASP A 228 -1.49 4.29 -1.44
N ALA A 229 -1.09 5.57 -1.46
CA ALA A 229 -2.02 6.68 -1.60
C ALA A 229 -2.46 6.88 -3.06
N THR A 230 -3.70 7.31 -3.25
CA THR A 230 -4.13 7.90 -4.52
C THR A 230 -3.54 9.29 -4.68
N LEU A 231 -3.45 9.78 -5.93
CA LEU A 231 -3.03 11.16 -6.20
C LEU A 231 -3.88 12.16 -5.40
N GLN A 232 -5.20 11.96 -5.38
CA GLN A 232 -6.10 12.82 -4.63
C GLN A 232 -5.77 12.90 -3.14
N LYS A 233 -5.43 11.76 -2.50
CA LYS A 233 -5.00 11.75 -1.08
C LYS A 233 -3.69 12.51 -0.87
N VAL A 234 -2.76 12.42 -1.82
CA VAL A 234 -1.50 13.18 -1.77
C VAL A 234 -1.74 14.68 -1.89
N GLU A 235 -2.67 15.10 -2.76
CA GLU A 235 -3.02 16.52 -2.96
C GLU A 235 -3.77 17.15 -1.78
N GLN A 236 -4.49 16.33 -1.00
CA GLN A 236 -5.25 16.77 0.17
C GLN A 236 -4.42 16.85 1.45
N TYR A 237 -3.24 16.22 1.48
CA TYR A 237 -2.34 16.19 2.63
C TYR A 237 -1.58 17.50 2.75
#